data_7af0af601721fed37849a9a1af532a21
#
_entry.id   7af0af601721fed37849a9a1af532a21
#
_cell.length_a   1.000
_cell.length_b   1.000
_cell.length_c   1.000
_cell.angle_alpha   90.00
_cell.angle_beta   90.00
_cell.angle_gamma   90.00
#
_symmetry.space_group_name_H-M   'P 1'
#
loop_
_entity.id
_entity.type
_entity.pdbx_description
1 polymer ?
#
loop_
_entity_poly.entity_id
_entity_poly.type
_entity_poly.pdbx_seq_one_letter_code
_entity_poly.pdbx_strand_id
1 'polypeptide(L)'
;MSRLSAHLNSAYIAAASRLEGRTARPRVVAYVESYDDILFWRDALTEAAPHVQFEVVLPSRLTLGRGKKIALANRLGPHMIACVDADYDFLMQGATPTSETVCRSPYVVHTFVYAIENLQCHAEVLDRVCVMATLNDRTAFDFRAFLTAFSRIIHPLLVWNVWAYRYGYFTHFSLTDFARTVEVREVPIHHPERMIEALRRRVNRQIASLQRRFPQARAGYKPLRAEMERLGVTPETAYLYMRGHDLADVVVGPLLAVVCDVLRREREREITRLACHAVQQQNELAAYRHAVAPVEEMLRKHTAYHATPEFRRIVAAVRALFPAPDGAEGEELFGTDGMAAPRTSVVRATDLGRVPTEADFMPSVERAALYHEESAAVAARSVAEEEAFPLAEAPGVALDDARPSPVGSSASLIEPGEDWDTEVD
;
A
#
# COMPACT_ATOMS: atom_id res chain seq x y z
N MET A 1 37.83 5.80 -17.61
CA MET A 1 36.69 6.70 -17.91
C MET A 1 35.95 6.94 -16.62
N SER A 2 35.99 8.18 -16.10
CA SER A 2 35.23 8.59 -14.92
C SER A 2 33.75 8.44 -15.23
N ARG A 3 33.02 7.65 -14.45
CA ARG A 3 31.60 7.39 -14.66
C ARG A 3 30.82 8.63 -14.23
N LEU A 4 30.29 9.37 -15.19
CA LEU A 4 29.50 10.61 -14.98
C LEU A 4 28.42 10.45 -13.91
N SER A 5 27.80 9.26 -13.84
CA SER A 5 26.78 8.91 -12.86
C SER A 5 27.26 8.88 -11.39
N ALA A 6 28.57 8.66 -11.15
CA ALA A 6 29.13 8.68 -9.79
C ALA A 6 29.24 10.11 -9.21
N HIS A 7 29.13 11.13 -10.07
CA HIS A 7 29.23 12.53 -9.70
C HIS A 7 27.89 13.27 -9.71
N LEU A 8 26.81 12.62 -10.14
CA LEU A 8 25.45 13.17 -10.07
C LEU A 8 25.00 13.15 -8.59
N ASN A 9 24.97 14.32 -7.99
CA ASN A 9 24.47 14.56 -6.64
C ASN A 9 23.68 15.87 -6.59
N SER A 10 22.96 16.10 -5.50
CA SER A 10 22.14 17.31 -5.31
C SER A 10 22.94 18.61 -5.56
N ALA A 11 24.20 18.68 -5.14
CA ALA A 11 25.07 19.85 -5.36
C ALA A 11 25.41 20.05 -6.84
N TYR A 12 25.62 18.99 -7.62
CA TYR A 12 25.85 19.07 -9.06
C TYR A 12 24.61 19.61 -9.78
N ILE A 13 23.43 19.13 -9.45
CA ILE A 13 22.15 19.60 -10.02
C ILE A 13 21.93 21.07 -9.66
N ALA A 14 22.20 21.47 -8.41
CA ALA A 14 22.15 22.86 -7.98
C ALA A 14 23.10 23.75 -8.78
N ALA A 15 24.33 23.29 -9.03
CA ALA A 15 25.31 24.04 -9.83
C ALA A 15 24.87 24.16 -11.31
N ALA A 16 24.33 23.08 -11.90
CA ALA A 16 23.81 23.10 -13.25
C ALA A 16 22.61 24.06 -13.39
N SER A 17 21.68 24.07 -12.41
CA SER A 17 20.53 24.98 -12.40
C SER A 17 20.94 26.46 -12.25
N ARG A 18 22.06 26.77 -11.62
CA ARG A 18 22.59 28.16 -11.53
C ARG A 18 23.16 28.69 -12.86
N LEU A 19 23.52 27.81 -13.77
CA LEU A 19 24.01 28.16 -15.11
C LEU A 19 22.85 28.47 -16.08
N GLU A 20 21.65 28.02 -15.76
CA GLU A 20 20.43 28.38 -16.47
C GLU A 20 19.98 29.79 -16.03
N GLY A 21 19.36 30.57 -16.94
CA GLY A 21 19.04 32.00 -16.66
C GLY A 21 18.15 32.19 -15.43
N ARG A 22 18.17 33.41 -14.82
CA ARG A 22 17.43 33.77 -13.60
C ARG A 22 15.91 33.50 -13.60
N THR A 23 15.33 33.21 -14.76
CA THR A 23 13.90 32.89 -14.95
C THR A 23 13.63 31.39 -15.05
N ALA A 24 14.66 30.53 -15.03
CA ALA A 24 14.48 29.08 -15.08
C ALA A 24 13.91 28.55 -13.77
N ARG A 25 12.95 27.63 -13.86
CA ARG A 25 12.40 26.93 -12.69
C ARG A 25 13.49 26.07 -12.05
N PRO A 26 13.55 26.00 -10.70
CA PRO A 26 14.49 25.10 -10.02
C PRO A 26 14.30 23.65 -10.52
N ARG A 27 15.41 22.98 -10.88
CA ARG A 27 15.39 21.57 -11.26
C ARG A 27 15.55 20.67 -10.04
N VAL A 28 14.70 19.64 -9.97
CA VAL A 28 14.75 18.60 -8.94
C VAL A 28 14.63 17.24 -9.62
N VAL A 29 15.55 16.33 -9.30
CA VAL A 29 15.48 14.93 -9.72
C VAL A 29 14.70 14.15 -8.64
N ALA A 30 13.65 13.45 -9.06
CA ALA A 30 12.85 12.60 -8.22
C ALA A 30 13.06 11.13 -8.60
N TYR A 31 13.69 10.36 -7.73
CA TYR A 31 13.86 8.92 -7.92
C TYR A 31 12.60 8.17 -7.51
N VAL A 32 12.15 7.24 -8.35
CA VAL A 32 11.02 6.34 -8.11
C VAL A 32 11.46 4.88 -8.17
N GLU A 33 10.64 3.95 -7.68
CA GLU A 33 10.99 2.54 -7.54
C GLU A 33 10.85 1.77 -8.86
N SER A 34 9.79 2.08 -9.64
CA SER A 34 9.42 1.36 -10.85
C SER A 34 8.97 2.30 -11.98
N TYR A 35 8.74 1.74 -13.17
CA TYR A 35 8.19 2.49 -14.29
C TYR A 35 6.73 2.90 -14.07
N ASP A 36 5.98 2.11 -13.33
CA ASP A 36 4.55 2.34 -13.06
C ASP A 36 4.36 3.55 -12.16
N ASP A 37 5.37 3.89 -11.33
CA ASP A 37 5.35 5.02 -10.40
C ASP A 37 5.55 6.37 -11.09
N ILE A 38 6.13 6.39 -12.31
CA ILE A 38 6.54 7.63 -12.97
C ILE A 38 5.38 8.59 -13.17
N LEU A 39 4.25 8.10 -13.68
CA LEU A 39 3.08 8.95 -13.95
C LEU A 39 2.47 9.45 -12.64
N PHE A 40 2.28 8.58 -11.67
CA PHE A 40 1.73 8.91 -10.37
C PHE A 40 2.53 10.04 -9.68
N TRP A 41 3.84 9.84 -9.54
CA TRP A 41 4.68 10.83 -8.87
C TRP A 41 4.85 12.11 -9.68
N ARG A 42 4.87 12.02 -11.02
CA ARG A 42 4.88 13.22 -11.87
C ARG A 42 3.66 14.09 -11.61
N ASP A 43 2.47 13.48 -11.54
CA ASP A 43 1.22 14.20 -11.29
C ASP A 43 1.22 14.82 -9.89
N ALA A 44 1.55 14.05 -8.86
CA ALA A 44 1.61 14.53 -7.48
C ALA A 44 2.61 15.69 -7.29
N LEU A 45 3.80 15.58 -7.87
CA LEU A 45 4.85 16.60 -7.79
C LEU A 45 4.46 17.86 -8.56
N THR A 46 3.88 17.73 -9.76
CA THR A 46 3.48 18.87 -10.60
C THR A 46 2.30 19.62 -9.98
N GLU A 47 1.33 18.89 -9.41
CA GLU A 47 0.19 19.49 -8.69
C GLU A 47 0.63 20.23 -7.43
N ALA A 48 1.56 19.65 -6.69
CA ALA A 48 2.03 20.22 -5.43
C ALA A 48 2.91 21.46 -5.61
N ALA A 49 3.84 21.44 -6.59
CA ALA A 49 4.84 22.48 -6.79
C ALA A 49 5.06 22.81 -8.28
N PRO A 50 4.08 23.47 -8.94
CA PRO A 50 4.15 23.78 -10.38
C PRO A 50 5.28 24.77 -10.74
N HIS A 51 5.86 25.46 -9.76
CA HIS A 51 7.00 26.35 -9.90
C HIS A 51 8.34 25.63 -9.95
N VAL A 52 8.38 24.29 -9.70
CA VAL A 52 9.57 23.44 -9.77
C VAL A 52 9.51 22.58 -11.02
N GLN A 53 10.66 22.37 -11.65
CA GLN A 53 10.80 21.44 -12.76
C GLN A 53 11.29 20.10 -12.24
N PHE A 54 10.39 19.12 -12.16
CA PHE A 54 10.73 17.78 -11.73
C PHE A 54 11.15 16.89 -12.90
N GLU A 55 12.24 16.15 -12.70
CA GLU A 55 12.68 15.07 -13.58
C GLU A 55 12.49 13.75 -12.84
N VAL A 56 11.39 13.03 -13.15
CA VAL A 56 11.04 11.76 -12.49
C VAL A 56 11.75 10.63 -13.22
N VAL A 57 12.64 9.93 -12.53
CA VAL A 57 13.53 8.92 -13.12
C VAL A 57 13.72 7.71 -12.22
N LEU A 58 14.07 6.58 -12.82
CA LEU A 58 14.55 5.42 -12.07
C LEU A 58 16.00 5.64 -11.65
N PRO A 59 16.42 5.12 -10.48
CA PRO A 59 17.80 5.16 -10.05
C PRO A 59 18.73 4.54 -11.11
N SER A 60 19.89 5.17 -11.33
CA SER A 60 20.82 4.82 -12.39
C SER A 60 21.25 3.34 -12.37
N ARG A 61 21.23 2.72 -13.55
CA ARG A 61 21.32 1.29 -13.86
C ARG A 61 22.70 0.65 -13.74
N LEU A 62 23.60 1.14 -12.91
CA LEU A 62 24.93 0.50 -12.82
C LEU A 62 24.89 -0.94 -12.29
N THR A 63 23.81 -1.34 -11.63
CA THR A 63 23.64 -2.66 -11.02
C THR A 63 22.35 -3.39 -11.42
N LEU A 64 21.57 -2.89 -12.39
CA LEU A 64 20.24 -3.45 -12.77
C LEU A 64 19.24 -3.57 -11.60
N GLY A 65 19.57 -3.05 -10.42
CA GLY A 65 18.69 -3.09 -9.27
C GLY A 65 17.55 -2.07 -9.38
N ARG A 66 16.34 -2.49 -9.01
CA ARG A 66 15.15 -1.65 -8.89
C ARG A 66 14.65 -1.68 -7.46
N GLY A 67 13.73 -0.75 -7.13
CA GLY A 67 13.02 -0.74 -5.87
C GLY A 67 13.58 0.23 -4.84
N LYS A 68 12.87 0.32 -3.74
CA LYS A 68 13.04 1.30 -2.66
C LYS A 68 14.47 1.46 -2.16
N LYS A 69 15.16 0.36 -1.85
CA LYS A 69 16.53 0.41 -1.33
C LYS A 69 17.50 1.17 -2.24
N ILE A 70 17.31 1.06 -3.56
CA ILE A 70 18.18 1.74 -4.53
C ILE A 70 17.80 3.21 -4.66
N ALA A 71 16.50 3.53 -4.64
CA ALA A 71 16.03 4.91 -4.62
C ALA A 71 16.56 5.66 -3.38
N LEU A 72 16.55 5.00 -2.21
CA LEU A 72 17.02 5.57 -0.94
C LEU A 72 18.54 5.58 -0.80
N ALA A 73 19.29 4.75 -1.53
CA ALA A 73 20.77 4.68 -1.46
C ALA A 73 21.46 5.87 -2.13
N ASN A 74 20.73 6.72 -2.86
CA ASN A 74 21.28 7.90 -3.49
C ASN A 74 21.54 9.02 -2.47
N ARG A 75 22.46 9.95 -2.82
CA ARG A 75 22.73 11.13 -2.00
C ARG A 75 21.57 12.14 -2.14
N LEU A 76 20.52 11.93 -1.37
CA LEU A 76 19.33 12.78 -1.37
C LEU A 76 19.66 14.18 -0.83
N GLY A 77 18.91 15.18 -1.29
CA GLY A 77 19.09 16.58 -0.91
C GLY A 77 18.03 17.48 -1.56
N PRO A 78 18.11 18.81 -1.41
CA PRO A 78 17.08 19.74 -1.90
C PRO A 78 16.80 19.66 -3.40
N HIS A 79 17.77 19.19 -4.20
CA HIS A 79 17.63 19.02 -5.65
C HIS A 79 17.56 17.55 -6.11
N MET A 80 17.48 16.62 -5.16
CA MET A 80 17.47 15.19 -5.43
C MET A 80 16.66 14.46 -4.34
N ILE A 81 15.44 14.10 -4.63
CA ILE A 81 14.52 13.46 -3.69
C ILE A 81 14.24 12.01 -4.09
N ALA A 82 13.74 11.22 -3.16
CA ALA A 82 13.18 9.90 -3.43
C ALA A 82 11.65 9.92 -3.18
N CYS A 83 10.91 9.37 -4.12
CA CYS A 83 9.47 9.20 -4.07
C CYS A 83 9.18 7.70 -4.08
N VAL A 84 8.68 7.16 -2.97
CA VAL A 84 8.62 5.73 -2.73
C VAL A 84 7.26 5.30 -2.19
N ASP A 85 6.94 4.03 -2.31
CA ASP A 85 5.83 3.45 -1.58
C ASP A 85 6.10 3.44 -0.08
N ALA A 86 5.08 3.60 0.73
CA ALA A 86 5.23 3.54 2.18
C ALA A 86 5.51 2.12 2.67
N ASP A 87 4.90 1.12 2.04
CA ASP A 87 4.88 -0.27 2.51
C ASP A 87 4.53 -0.33 4.01
N TYR A 88 5.10 -1.29 4.74
CA TYR A 88 5.06 -1.28 6.20
C TYR A 88 6.09 -0.33 6.84
N ASP A 89 7.03 0.25 6.07
CA ASP A 89 8.04 1.15 6.62
C ASP A 89 7.41 2.33 7.36
N PHE A 90 6.31 2.89 6.82
CA PHE A 90 5.55 3.94 7.51
C PHE A 90 4.92 3.45 8.83
N LEU A 91 4.40 2.23 8.88
CA LEU A 91 3.79 1.67 10.10
C LEU A 91 4.83 1.20 11.12
N MET A 92 6.06 0.94 10.68
CA MET A 92 7.18 0.53 11.54
C MET A 92 7.81 1.68 12.32
N GLN A 93 7.60 2.94 11.90
CA GLN A 93 8.03 4.16 12.61
C GLN A 93 9.50 4.16 13.06
N GLY A 94 10.39 3.70 12.19
CA GLY A 94 11.83 3.65 12.46
C GLY A 94 12.31 2.36 13.13
N ALA A 95 11.49 1.32 13.23
CA ALA A 95 11.90 0.02 13.76
C ALA A 95 12.91 -0.73 12.86
N THR A 96 13.05 -0.32 11.61
CA THR A 96 14.06 -0.81 10.67
C THR A 96 14.84 0.36 10.07
N PRO A 97 16.10 0.16 9.57
CA PRO A 97 16.85 1.23 8.92
C PRO A 97 16.11 1.84 7.71
N THR A 98 15.42 1.04 6.91
CA THR A 98 14.60 1.53 5.80
C THR A 98 13.45 2.39 6.29
N SER A 99 12.70 1.90 7.29
CA SER A 99 11.62 2.65 7.93
C SER A 99 12.10 3.97 8.55
N GLU A 100 13.27 3.96 9.20
CA GLU A 100 13.86 5.19 9.73
C GLU A 100 14.13 6.21 8.62
N THR A 101 14.70 5.77 7.50
CA THR A 101 14.97 6.64 6.34
C THR A 101 13.67 7.16 5.74
N VAL A 102 12.67 6.30 5.53
CA VAL A 102 11.37 6.69 4.95
C VAL A 102 10.63 7.69 5.84
N CYS A 103 10.63 7.49 7.16
CA CYS A 103 9.87 8.33 8.09
C CYS A 103 10.58 9.63 8.49
N ARG A 104 11.92 9.67 8.45
CA ARG A 104 12.70 10.80 9.03
C ARG A 104 13.47 11.63 8.02
N SER A 105 13.76 11.10 6.83
CA SER A 105 14.49 11.88 5.83
C SER A 105 13.58 12.99 5.27
N PRO A 106 13.99 14.26 5.31
CA PRO A 106 13.21 15.35 4.74
C PRO A 106 13.16 15.30 3.20
N TYR A 107 13.98 14.47 2.56
CA TYR A 107 14.07 14.34 1.10
C TYR A 107 13.44 13.04 0.58
N VAL A 108 12.68 12.35 1.42
CA VAL A 108 11.90 11.18 1.03
C VAL A 108 10.42 11.52 1.15
N VAL A 109 9.71 11.40 0.05
CA VAL A 109 8.24 11.48 0.01
C VAL A 109 7.69 10.08 -0.18
N HIS A 110 6.67 9.72 0.57
CA HIS A 110 6.06 8.39 0.45
C HIS A 110 4.53 8.47 0.35
N THR A 111 3.89 7.36 -0.02
CA THR A 111 2.46 7.30 -0.30
C THR A 111 1.56 7.47 0.94
N PHE A 112 2.07 7.37 2.16
CA PHE A 112 1.34 7.29 3.44
C PHE A 112 0.43 6.07 3.58
N VAL A 113 -0.24 5.62 2.51
CA VAL A 113 -0.86 4.30 2.38
C VAL A 113 0.19 3.29 1.92
N TYR A 114 -0.15 2.00 1.83
CA TYR A 114 0.88 0.98 1.54
C TYR A 114 1.64 1.27 0.24
N ALA A 115 0.94 1.45 -0.88
CA ALA A 115 1.52 1.70 -2.21
C ALA A 115 0.56 2.53 -3.10
N ILE A 116 0.97 2.86 -4.32
CA ILE A 116 0.15 3.62 -5.27
C ILE A 116 -1.13 2.86 -5.64
N GLU A 117 -1.10 1.52 -5.72
CA GLU A 117 -2.27 0.71 -6.03
C GLU A 117 -3.38 0.87 -4.99
N ASN A 118 -3.04 1.14 -3.72
CA ASN A 118 -4.05 1.37 -2.70
C ASN A 118 -4.85 2.65 -2.97
N LEU A 119 -4.24 3.67 -3.59
CA LEU A 119 -4.93 4.87 -4.05
C LEU A 119 -5.77 4.58 -5.31
N GLN A 120 -5.22 3.83 -6.26
CA GLN A 120 -5.94 3.40 -7.47
C GLN A 120 -7.16 2.53 -7.11
N CYS A 121 -7.08 1.73 -6.05
CA CYS A 121 -8.13 0.88 -5.52
C CYS A 121 -9.00 1.57 -4.45
N HIS A 122 -8.92 2.88 -4.28
CA HIS A 122 -9.70 3.58 -3.28
C HIS A 122 -11.21 3.45 -3.54
N ALA A 123 -11.97 3.11 -2.50
CA ALA A 123 -13.40 2.81 -2.61
C ALA A 123 -14.24 3.88 -3.32
N GLU A 124 -13.86 5.15 -3.16
CA GLU A 124 -14.61 6.29 -3.72
C GLU A 124 -14.44 6.49 -5.22
N VAL A 125 -13.48 5.81 -5.85
CA VAL A 125 -13.14 6.04 -7.26
C VAL A 125 -13.46 4.86 -8.18
N LEU A 126 -13.84 3.70 -7.63
CA LEU A 126 -14.04 2.48 -8.41
C LEU A 126 -15.25 2.55 -9.36
N ASP A 127 -16.31 3.28 -8.99
CA ASP A 127 -17.42 3.55 -9.92
C ASP A 127 -16.94 4.24 -11.19
N ARG A 128 -16.02 5.22 -11.07
CA ARG A 128 -15.45 5.88 -12.23
C ARG A 128 -14.62 4.93 -13.09
N VAL A 129 -13.91 3.98 -12.48
CA VAL A 129 -13.19 2.93 -13.23
C VAL A 129 -14.18 2.08 -14.02
N CYS A 130 -15.31 1.72 -13.43
CA CYS A 130 -16.39 0.99 -14.12
C CYS A 130 -16.90 1.78 -15.33
N VAL A 131 -17.19 3.07 -15.17
CA VAL A 131 -17.63 3.93 -16.28
C VAL A 131 -16.58 4.00 -17.39
N MET A 132 -15.32 4.17 -17.05
CA MET A 132 -14.21 4.22 -18.03
C MET A 132 -14.06 2.91 -18.79
N ALA A 133 -14.23 1.77 -18.11
CA ALA A 133 -14.06 0.46 -18.73
C ALA A 133 -15.28 -0.03 -19.52
N THR A 134 -16.48 0.46 -19.21
CA THR A 134 -17.75 -0.08 -19.77
C THR A 134 -18.58 0.93 -20.53
N LEU A 135 -18.28 2.20 -20.43
CA LEU A 135 -19.07 3.31 -21.00
C LEU A 135 -20.56 3.23 -20.57
N ASN A 136 -20.78 2.74 -19.34
CA ASN A 136 -22.10 2.62 -18.72
C ASN A 136 -22.07 3.32 -17.36
N ASP A 137 -22.86 4.38 -17.21
CA ASP A 137 -22.91 5.24 -16.02
C ASP A 137 -23.95 4.76 -14.99
N ARG A 138 -24.18 3.45 -14.92
CA ARG A 138 -25.07 2.85 -13.94
C ARG A 138 -24.27 2.27 -12.77
N THR A 139 -24.81 2.39 -11.57
CA THR A 139 -24.23 1.77 -10.38
C THR A 139 -24.78 0.35 -10.23
N ALA A 140 -23.93 -0.66 -10.36
CA ALA A 140 -24.30 -2.06 -10.19
C ALA A 140 -23.83 -2.67 -8.86
N PHE A 141 -22.92 -1.97 -8.14
CA PHE A 141 -22.35 -2.46 -6.90
C PHE A 141 -21.91 -1.28 -6.01
N ASP A 142 -22.14 -1.37 -4.70
CA ASP A 142 -21.67 -0.37 -3.73
C ASP A 142 -20.26 -0.72 -3.21
N PHE A 143 -19.24 -0.24 -3.93
CA PHE A 143 -17.83 -0.46 -3.57
C PHE A 143 -17.48 0.15 -2.21
N ARG A 144 -18.07 1.30 -1.86
CA ARG A 144 -17.78 1.98 -0.59
C ARG A 144 -18.29 1.15 0.58
N ALA A 145 -19.55 0.73 0.55
CA ALA A 145 -20.12 -0.11 1.60
C ALA A 145 -19.35 -1.43 1.74
N PHE A 146 -19.04 -2.08 0.61
CA PHE A 146 -18.30 -3.34 0.62
C PHE A 146 -16.89 -3.19 1.19
N LEU A 147 -16.08 -2.25 0.68
CA LEU A 147 -14.69 -2.08 1.13
C LEU A 147 -14.60 -1.56 2.56
N THR A 148 -15.59 -0.78 3.04
CA THR A 148 -15.68 -0.40 4.45
C THR A 148 -15.93 -1.63 5.34
N ALA A 149 -16.87 -2.50 4.97
CA ALA A 149 -17.14 -3.73 5.70
C ALA A 149 -15.96 -4.71 5.64
N PHE A 150 -15.33 -4.85 4.47
CA PHE A 150 -14.10 -5.61 4.27
C PHE A 150 -12.98 -5.10 5.18
N SER A 151 -12.75 -3.80 5.19
CA SER A 151 -11.71 -3.12 5.97
C SER A 151 -11.87 -3.38 7.47
N ARG A 152 -13.07 -3.24 8.00
CA ARG A 152 -13.36 -3.51 9.41
C ARG A 152 -13.03 -4.94 9.82
N ILE A 153 -13.32 -5.92 8.95
CA ILE A 153 -13.02 -7.32 9.22
C ILE A 153 -11.52 -7.60 9.19
N ILE A 154 -10.79 -7.04 8.21
CA ILE A 154 -9.35 -7.31 8.08
C ILE A 154 -8.51 -6.50 9.05
N HIS A 155 -9.00 -5.41 9.63
CA HIS A 155 -8.25 -4.51 10.50
C HIS A 155 -7.52 -5.25 11.64
N PRO A 156 -8.16 -6.10 12.47
CA PRO A 156 -7.44 -6.83 13.51
C PRO A 156 -6.39 -7.79 12.96
N LEU A 157 -6.63 -8.40 11.78
CA LEU A 157 -5.66 -9.28 11.13
C LEU A 157 -4.46 -8.49 10.57
N LEU A 158 -4.69 -7.27 10.05
CA LEU A 158 -3.62 -6.37 9.62
C LEU A 158 -2.71 -5.99 10.78
N VAL A 159 -3.28 -5.69 11.96
CA VAL A 159 -2.48 -5.42 13.17
C VAL A 159 -1.60 -6.64 13.52
N TRP A 160 -2.13 -7.88 13.39
CA TRP A 160 -1.34 -9.10 13.56
C TRP A 160 -0.21 -9.23 12.54
N ASN A 161 -0.45 -8.87 11.27
CA ASN A 161 0.57 -8.96 10.24
C ASN A 161 1.68 -7.93 10.47
N VAL A 162 1.34 -6.67 10.80
CA VAL A 162 2.33 -5.64 11.16
C VAL A 162 3.09 -6.03 12.43
N TRP A 163 2.42 -6.63 13.42
CA TRP A 163 3.06 -7.17 14.62
C TRP A 163 4.09 -8.25 14.26
N ALA A 164 3.73 -9.18 13.39
CA ALA A 164 4.64 -10.24 12.95
C ALA A 164 5.88 -9.66 12.26
N TYR A 165 5.71 -8.64 11.42
CA TYR A 165 6.84 -7.95 10.78
C TYR A 165 7.70 -7.19 11.80
N ARG A 166 7.10 -6.45 12.72
CA ARG A 166 7.81 -5.65 13.73
C ARG A 166 8.67 -6.49 14.67
N TYR A 167 8.20 -7.68 15.02
CA TYR A 167 8.86 -8.57 15.97
C TYR A 167 9.57 -9.77 15.33
N GLY A 168 9.77 -9.76 14.00
CA GLY A 168 10.55 -10.78 13.28
C GLY A 168 9.82 -12.11 13.05
N TYR A 169 8.51 -12.17 13.23
CA TYR A 169 7.68 -13.37 12.99
C TYR A 169 7.06 -13.43 11.58
N PHE A 170 7.55 -12.65 10.62
CA PHE A 170 7.00 -12.55 9.27
C PHE A 170 7.05 -13.87 8.48
N THR A 171 7.95 -14.79 8.81
CA THR A 171 7.97 -16.14 8.22
C THR A 171 6.81 -17.03 8.70
N HIS A 172 6.20 -16.69 9.83
CA HIS A 172 5.09 -17.44 10.41
C HIS A 172 3.72 -16.87 10.04
N PHE A 173 3.67 -15.63 9.63
CA PHE A 173 2.48 -14.98 9.09
C PHE A 173 2.93 -13.92 8.06
N SER A 174 3.20 -14.39 6.85
CA SER A 174 3.70 -13.58 5.74
C SER A 174 2.60 -12.72 5.10
N LEU A 175 3.01 -11.78 4.22
CA LEU A 175 2.08 -11.03 3.36
C LEU A 175 1.26 -11.98 2.47
N THR A 176 1.86 -13.07 1.99
CA THR A 176 1.15 -14.08 1.19
C THR A 176 0.09 -14.82 2.00
N ASP A 177 0.35 -15.13 3.27
CA ASP A 177 -0.65 -15.76 4.15
C ASP A 177 -1.81 -14.78 4.45
N PHE A 178 -1.47 -13.51 4.65
CA PHE A 178 -2.47 -12.45 4.77
C PHE A 178 -3.36 -12.39 3.52
N ALA A 179 -2.77 -12.24 2.33
CA ALA A 179 -3.47 -12.16 1.05
C ALA A 179 -4.41 -13.37 0.83
N ARG A 180 -3.94 -14.60 1.06
CA ARG A 180 -4.74 -15.84 0.96
C ARG A 180 -5.92 -15.85 1.93
N THR A 181 -5.77 -15.24 3.10
CA THR A 181 -6.84 -15.18 4.10
C THR A 181 -7.94 -14.21 3.66
N VAL A 182 -7.56 -13.09 3.04
CA VAL A 182 -8.49 -11.99 2.72
C VAL A 182 -9.00 -11.99 1.28
N GLU A 183 -8.49 -12.85 0.40
CA GLU A 183 -8.89 -12.90 -1.01
C GLU A 183 -10.40 -13.03 -1.22
N VAL A 184 -10.92 -12.38 -2.25
CA VAL A 184 -12.31 -12.51 -2.71
C VAL A 184 -12.38 -13.63 -3.75
N ARG A 185 -12.94 -14.78 -3.37
CA ARG A 185 -12.97 -16.00 -4.21
C ARG A 185 -14.18 -16.06 -5.13
N GLU A 186 -15.31 -15.62 -4.64
CA GLU A 186 -16.58 -15.60 -5.38
C GLU A 186 -17.21 -14.22 -5.24
N VAL A 187 -17.81 -13.71 -6.30
CA VAL A 187 -18.39 -12.37 -6.35
C VAL A 187 -19.90 -12.45 -6.68
N PRO A 188 -20.75 -12.85 -5.72
CA PRO A 188 -22.19 -12.74 -5.85
C PRO A 188 -22.61 -11.27 -5.66
N ILE A 189 -22.55 -10.44 -6.72
CA ILE A 189 -22.77 -8.99 -6.64
C ILE A 189 -24.14 -8.59 -6.07
N HIS A 190 -25.16 -9.46 -6.20
CA HIS A 190 -26.49 -9.25 -5.62
C HIS A 190 -26.58 -9.67 -4.15
N HIS A 191 -25.55 -10.31 -3.61
CA HIS A 191 -25.47 -10.84 -2.25
C HIS A 191 -24.09 -10.58 -1.63
N PRO A 192 -23.64 -9.31 -1.57
CA PRO A 192 -22.32 -8.96 -1.05
C PRO A 192 -22.10 -9.40 0.41
N GLU A 193 -23.18 -9.50 1.20
CA GLU A 193 -23.16 -10.00 2.57
C GLU A 193 -22.56 -11.40 2.70
N ARG A 194 -22.75 -12.27 1.68
CA ARG A 194 -22.16 -13.63 1.67
C ARG A 194 -20.64 -13.58 1.58
N MET A 195 -20.08 -12.65 0.78
CA MET A 195 -18.65 -12.45 0.69
C MET A 195 -18.07 -11.99 2.04
N ILE A 196 -18.73 -11.01 2.65
CA ILE A 196 -18.35 -10.42 3.93
C ILE A 196 -18.37 -11.47 5.04
N GLU A 197 -19.42 -12.30 5.10
CA GLU A 197 -19.52 -13.35 6.11
C GLU A 197 -18.49 -14.47 5.90
N ALA A 198 -18.22 -14.87 4.65
CA ALA A 198 -17.19 -15.85 4.33
C ALA A 198 -15.79 -15.33 4.70
N LEU A 199 -15.50 -14.05 4.45
CA LEU A 199 -14.29 -13.36 4.86
C LEU A 199 -14.15 -13.36 6.38
N ARG A 200 -15.19 -12.93 7.11
CA ARG A 200 -15.22 -12.89 8.58
C ARG A 200 -14.82 -14.24 9.19
N ARG A 201 -15.43 -15.34 8.69
CA ARG A 201 -15.10 -16.70 9.16
C ARG A 201 -13.65 -17.08 8.91
N ARG A 202 -13.04 -16.69 7.79
CA ARG A 202 -11.63 -16.98 7.50
C ARG A 202 -10.71 -16.16 8.40
N VAL A 203 -10.98 -14.87 8.51
CA VAL A 203 -10.19 -13.94 9.33
C VAL A 203 -10.22 -14.36 10.81
N ASN A 204 -11.40 -14.65 11.38
CA ASN A 204 -11.52 -15.06 12.77
C ASN A 204 -10.77 -16.37 13.05
N ARG A 205 -10.84 -17.36 12.14
CA ARG A 205 -10.06 -18.60 12.26
C ARG A 205 -8.55 -18.33 12.27
N GLN A 206 -8.09 -17.44 11.39
CA GLN A 206 -6.68 -17.09 11.33
C GLN A 206 -6.22 -16.37 12.60
N ILE A 207 -7.00 -15.40 13.10
CA ILE A 207 -6.70 -14.69 14.35
C ILE A 207 -6.65 -15.68 15.52
N ALA A 208 -7.63 -16.58 15.66
CA ALA A 208 -7.63 -17.60 16.72
C ALA A 208 -6.40 -18.53 16.63
N SER A 209 -5.93 -18.84 15.42
CA SER A 209 -4.70 -19.60 15.22
C SER A 209 -3.46 -18.82 15.69
N LEU A 210 -3.36 -17.54 15.32
CA LEU A 210 -2.26 -16.67 15.73
C LEU A 210 -2.22 -16.43 17.23
N GLN A 211 -3.36 -16.23 17.89
CA GLN A 211 -3.47 -16.07 19.34
C GLN A 211 -2.97 -17.29 20.10
N ARG A 212 -3.30 -18.50 19.62
CA ARG A 212 -2.82 -19.74 20.21
C ARG A 212 -1.32 -19.95 20.01
N ARG A 213 -0.82 -19.59 18.82
CA ARG A 213 0.59 -19.77 18.46
C ARG A 213 1.51 -18.75 19.13
N PHE A 214 1.03 -17.51 19.33
CA PHE A 214 1.81 -16.39 19.85
C PHE A 214 1.15 -15.71 21.05
N PRO A 215 0.99 -16.41 22.19
CA PRO A 215 0.36 -15.83 23.40
C PRO A 215 1.12 -14.61 23.93
N GLN A 216 2.44 -14.52 23.68
CA GLN A 216 3.28 -13.37 24.04
C GLN A 216 2.92 -12.09 23.28
N ALA A 217 2.25 -12.19 22.14
CA ALA A 217 1.82 -11.03 21.36
C ALA A 217 0.85 -10.12 22.12
N ARG A 218 0.12 -10.64 23.12
CA ARG A 218 -0.86 -9.91 23.92
C ARG A 218 -0.30 -8.59 24.47
N ALA A 219 0.94 -8.58 24.94
CA ALA A 219 1.57 -7.38 25.47
C ALA A 219 1.85 -6.30 24.43
N GLY A 220 2.18 -6.70 23.18
CA GLY A 220 2.54 -5.79 22.10
C GLY A 220 1.39 -5.40 21.15
N TYR A 221 0.34 -6.22 21.08
CA TYR A 221 -0.75 -6.04 20.10
C TYR A 221 -1.57 -4.76 20.34
N LYS A 222 -2.09 -4.55 21.57
CA LYS A 222 -2.90 -3.35 21.88
C LYS A 222 -2.12 -2.03 21.72
N PRO A 223 -0.88 -1.90 22.21
CA PRO A 223 -0.06 -0.71 21.96
C PRO A 223 0.19 -0.46 20.47
N LEU A 224 0.48 -1.51 19.70
CA LEU A 224 0.68 -1.40 18.25
C LEU A 224 -0.60 -0.95 17.53
N ARG A 225 -1.74 -1.52 17.86
CA ARG A 225 -3.03 -1.10 17.33
C ARG A 225 -3.27 0.40 17.55
N ALA A 226 -3.09 0.88 18.78
CA ALA A 226 -3.25 2.30 19.12
C ALA A 226 -2.23 3.20 18.39
N GLU A 227 -1.02 2.72 18.13
CA GLU A 227 -0.03 3.42 17.31
C GLU A 227 -0.49 3.50 15.85
N MET A 228 -0.95 2.40 15.27
CA MET A 228 -1.46 2.35 13.90
C MET A 228 -2.69 3.26 13.72
N GLU A 229 -3.60 3.29 14.67
CA GLU A 229 -4.77 4.20 14.65
C GLU A 229 -4.33 5.68 14.59
N ARG A 230 -3.30 6.07 15.34
CA ARG A 230 -2.73 7.44 15.29
C ARG A 230 -2.08 7.76 13.94
N LEU A 231 -1.63 6.76 13.20
CA LEU A 231 -1.08 6.92 11.86
C LEU A 231 -2.16 6.99 10.76
N GLY A 232 -3.42 6.72 11.11
CA GLY A 232 -4.57 6.74 10.21
C GLY A 232 -5.11 5.38 9.82
N VAL A 233 -4.57 4.28 10.39
CA VAL A 233 -5.08 2.93 10.16
C VAL A 233 -6.27 2.69 11.09
N THR A 234 -7.45 3.04 10.62
CA THR A 234 -8.71 2.79 11.33
C THR A 234 -9.39 1.51 10.81
N PRO A 235 -10.41 1.00 11.49
CA PRO A 235 -11.20 -0.11 10.93
C PRO A 235 -11.74 0.16 9.52
N GLU A 236 -12.06 1.40 9.20
CA GLU A 236 -12.60 1.79 7.89
C GLU A 236 -11.53 1.91 6.79
N THR A 237 -10.28 2.23 7.17
CA THR A 237 -9.18 2.52 6.24
C THR A 237 -8.15 1.42 6.13
N ALA A 238 -8.26 0.34 6.91
CA ALA A 238 -7.26 -0.73 6.99
C ALA A 238 -6.90 -1.34 5.62
N TYR A 239 -7.85 -1.42 4.69
CA TYR A 239 -7.60 -1.93 3.34
C TYR A 239 -6.58 -1.10 2.55
N LEU A 240 -6.41 0.19 2.87
CA LEU A 240 -5.40 1.05 2.25
C LEU A 240 -3.96 0.75 2.72
N TYR A 241 -3.80 -0.07 3.75
CA TYR A 241 -2.52 -0.39 4.35
C TYR A 241 -2.11 -1.87 4.19
N MET A 242 -2.90 -2.67 3.49
CA MET A 242 -2.46 -3.99 3.02
C MET A 242 -1.63 -3.85 1.74
N ARG A 243 -0.83 -4.86 1.38
CA ARG A 243 0.02 -4.81 0.18
C ARG A 243 -0.81 -4.45 -1.05
N GLY A 244 -0.37 -3.41 -1.80
CA GLY A 244 -1.14 -2.82 -2.90
C GLY A 244 -1.47 -3.79 -4.00
N HIS A 245 -0.49 -4.58 -4.48
CA HIS A 245 -0.72 -5.63 -5.46
C HIS A 245 -1.76 -6.65 -4.98
N ASP A 246 -1.74 -7.06 -3.70
CA ASP A 246 -2.74 -8.00 -3.18
C ASP A 246 -4.14 -7.36 -3.14
N LEU A 247 -4.24 -6.08 -2.76
CA LEU A 247 -5.52 -5.37 -2.83
C LEU A 247 -6.07 -5.34 -4.26
N ALA A 248 -5.22 -5.02 -5.22
CA ALA A 248 -5.59 -4.95 -6.63
C ALA A 248 -5.95 -6.33 -7.21
N ASP A 249 -5.09 -7.33 -6.99
CA ASP A 249 -5.18 -8.61 -7.69
C ASP A 249 -6.18 -9.59 -7.07
N VAL A 250 -6.31 -9.60 -5.72
CA VAL A 250 -7.14 -10.62 -5.05
C VAL A 250 -8.40 -10.07 -4.40
N VAL A 251 -8.61 -8.75 -4.39
CA VAL A 251 -9.82 -8.12 -3.83
C VAL A 251 -10.53 -7.28 -4.88
N VAL A 252 -9.94 -6.17 -5.32
CA VAL A 252 -10.62 -5.17 -6.16
C VAL A 252 -10.77 -5.65 -7.62
N GLY A 253 -9.72 -6.25 -8.19
CA GLY A 253 -9.74 -6.77 -9.56
C GLY A 253 -10.86 -7.79 -9.81
N PRO A 254 -11.01 -8.84 -8.98
CA PRO A 254 -12.13 -9.78 -9.09
C PRO A 254 -13.50 -9.11 -8.98
N LEU A 255 -13.68 -8.14 -8.09
CA LEU A 255 -14.92 -7.37 -7.96
C LEU A 255 -15.21 -6.58 -9.23
N LEU A 256 -14.25 -5.79 -9.67
CA LEU A 256 -14.37 -4.96 -10.88
C LEU A 256 -14.66 -5.81 -12.13
N ALA A 257 -13.99 -6.96 -12.28
CA ALA A 257 -14.20 -7.84 -13.42
C ALA A 257 -15.67 -8.27 -13.55
N VAL A 258 -16.28 -8.71 -12.43
CA VAL A 258 -17.68 -9.16 -12.43
C VAL A 258 -18.65 -7.99 -12.58
N VAL A 259 -18.41 -6.86 -11.88
CA VAL A 259 -19.27 -5.68 -11.97
C VAL A 259 -19.25 -5.10 -13.39
N CYS A 260 -18.08 -4.95 -13.98
CA CYS A 260 -17.94 -4.44 -15.35
C CYS A 260 -18.57 -5.39 -16.40
N ASP A 261 -18.47 -6.71 -16.20
CA ASP A 261 -19.12 -7.69 -17.07
C ASP A 261 -20.66 -7.55 -17.03
N VAL A 262 -21.23 -7.35 -15.85
CA VAL A 262 -22.68 -7.08 -15.70
C VAL A 262 -23.06 -5.77 -16.40
N LEU A 263 -22.32 -4.70 -16.19
CA LEU A 263 -22.58 -3.39 -16.82
C LEU A 263 -22.47 -3.46 -18.36
N ARG A 264 -21.47 -4.19 -18.90
CA ARG A 264 -21.34 -4.42 -20.35
C ARG A 264 -22.52 -5.18 -20.92
N ARG A 265 -22.91 -6.27 -20.29
CA ARG A 265 -24.09 -7.06 -20.71
C ARG A 265 -25.38 -6.25 -20.65
N GLU A 266 -25.52 -5.40 -19.66
CA GLU A 266 -26.68 -4.51 -19.54
C GLU A 266 -26.73 -3.52 -20.70
N ARG A 267 -25.60 -2.90 -21.04
CA ARG A 267 -25.48 -1.98 -22.18
C ARG A 267 -25.75 -2.68 -23.52
N GLU A 268 -25.21 -3.87 -23.71
CA GLU A 268 -25.47 -4.68 -24.92
C GLU A 268 -26.96 -5.06 -25.06
N ARG A 269 -27.62 -5.40 -23.96
CA ARG A 269 -29.07 -5.66 -23.94
C ARG A 269 -29.86 -4.39 -24.29
N GLU A 270 -29.45 -3.24 -23.81
CA GLU A 270 -30.07 -1.96 -24.12
C GLU A 270 -29.94 -1.63 -25.62
N ILE A 271 -28.75 -1.76 -26.19
CA ILE A 271 -28.50 -1.59 -27.64
C ILE A 271 -29.40 -2.55 -28.44
N THR A 272 -29.45 -3.82 -28.05
CA THR A 272 -30.28 -4.85 -28.70
C THR A 272 -31.77 -4.47 -28.67
N ARG A 273 -32.26 -3.93 -27.56
CA ARG A 273 -33.66 -3.53 -27.38
C ARG A 273 -34.04 -2.30 -28.18
N LEU A 274 -33.09 -1.34 -28.33
CA LEU A 274 -33.35 -0.06 -29.00
C LEU A 274 -33.14 -0.12 -30.50
N ALA A 275 -32.39 -1.08 -31.03
CA ALA A 275 -32.14 -1.22 -32.45
C ALA A 275 -33.39 -1.56 -33.25
N CYS A 276 -33.71 -0.79 -34.29
CA CYS A 276 -34.86 -1.00 -35.16
C CYS A 276 -34.64 -2.12 -36.17
N HIS A 277 -33.40 -2.42 -36.58
CA HIS A 277 -33.05 -3.41 -37.59
C HIS A 277 -31.81 -4.20 -37.20
N ALA A 278 -31.71 -5.46 -37.66
CA ALA A 278 -30.58 -6.35 -37.35
C ALA A 278 -29.21 -5.76 -37.76
N VAL A 279 -29.10 -5.06 -38.87
CA VAL A 279 -27.86 -4.41 -39.33
C VAL A 279 -27.46 -3.27 -38.41
N GLN A 280 -28.41 -2.43 -37.99
CA GLN A 280 -28.17 -1.38 -37.01
C GLN A 280 -27.67 -1.97 -35.68
N GLN A 281 -28.37 -3.01 -35.18
CA GLN A 281 -27.96 -3.70 -33.96
C GLN A 281 -26.53 -4.22 -34.04
N GLN A 282 -26.16 -4.86 -35.15
CA GLN A 282 -24.83 -5.40 -35.37
C GLN A 282 -23.75 -4.29 -35.37
N ASN A 283 -24.03 -3.19 -36.06
CA ASN A 283 -23.12 -2.06 -36.14
C ASN A 283 -22.92 -1.39 -34.78
N GLU A 284 -24.01 -1.13 -34.04
CA GLU A 284 -23.94 -0.49 -32.71
C GLU A 284 -23.25 -1.39 -31.69
N LEU A 285 -23.50 -2.71 -31.67
CA LEU A 285 -22.79 -3.64 -30.81
C LEU A 285 -21.31 -3.72 -31.15
N ALA A 286 -20.94 -3.71 -32.44
CA ALA A 286 -19.56 -3.70 -32.87
C ALA A 286 -18.84 -2.42 -32.43
N ALA A 287 -19.48 -1.25 -32.63
CA ALA A 287 -18.96 0.04 -32.21
C ALA A 287 -18.76 0.11 -30.70
N TYR A 288 -19.74 -0.33 -29.92
CA TYR A 288 -19.65 -0.38 -28.46
C TYR A 288 -18.50 -1.29 -27.98
N ARG A 289 -18.41 -2.52 -28.49
CA ARG A 289 -17.35 -3.47 -28.14
C ARG A 289 -15.95 -2.99 -28.49
N HIS A 290 -15.84 -2.19 -29.55
CA HIS A 290 -14.58 -1.56 -29.92
C HIS A 290 -14.20 -0.38 -29.00
N ALA A 291 -15.20 0.30 -28.44
CA ALA A 291 -15.00 1.49 -27.61
C ALA A 291 -14.67 1.17 -26.13
N VAL A 292 -15.07 -0.01 -25.61
CA VAL A 292 -14.80 -0.42 -24.24
C VAL A 292 -13.32 -0.75 -24.02
N ALA A 293 -12.84 -0.51 -22.81
CA ALA A 293 -11.44 -0.70 -22.44
C ALA A 293 -11.24 -1.86 -21.45
N PRO A 294 -10.04 -2.47 -21.37
CA PRO A 294 -9.71 -3.43 -20.34
C PRO A 294 -9.81 -2.83 -18.94
N VAL A 295 -10.47 -3.53 -18.02
CA VAL A 295 -10.72 -3.05 -16.65
C VAL A 295 -9.43 -2.79 -15.90
N GLU A 296 -8.47 -3.72 -15.98
CA GLU A 296 -7.16 -3.61 -15.32
C GLU A 296 -6.37 -2.39 -15.81
N GLU A 297 -6.41 -2.11 -17.10
CA GLU A 297 -5.77 -0.93 -17.69
C GLU A 297 -6.40 0.36 -17.17
N MET A 298 -7.73 0.41 -17.06
CA MET A 298 -8.43 1.58 -16.52
C MET A 298 -8.17 1.76 -15.04
N LEU A 299 -8.10 0.68 -14.25
CA LEU A 299 -7.74 0.73 -12.84
C LEU A 299 -6.33 1.31 -12.61
N ARG A 300 -5.37 0.96 -13.46
CA ARG A 300 -3.98 1.44 -13.33
C ARG A 300 -3.78 2.87 -13.85
N LYS A 301 -4.61 3.34 -14.79
CA LYS A 301 -4.40 4.61 -15.50
C LYS A 301 -5.31 5.76 -15.07
N HIS A 302 -6.36 5.48 -14.27
CA HIS A 302 -7.22 6.59 -13.84
C HIS A 302 -6.51 7.51 -12.84
N THR A 303 -6.98 8.74 -12.76
CA THR A 303 -6.49 9.77 -11.86
C THR A 303 -7.55 10.25 -10.86
N ALA A 304 -8.68 9.53 -10.75
CA ALA A 304 -9.79 9.93 -9.89
C ALA A 304 -9.41 9.99 -8.40
N TYR A 305 -8.37 9.24 -7.99
CA TYR A 305 -7.83 9.25 -6.62
C TYR A 305 -7.23 10.59 -6.20
N HIS A 306 -6.96 11.53 -7.13
CA HIS A 306 -6.51 12.89 -6.78
C HIS A 306 -7.48 13.63 -5.85
N ALA A 307 -8.76 13.28 -5.87
CA ALA A 307 -9.76 13.84 -4.97
C ALA A 307 -9.70 13.28 -3.54
N THR A 308 -8.99 12.17 -3.31
CA THR A 308 -8.97 11.47 -2.01
C THR A 308 -8.12 12.21 -0.96
N PRO A 309 -8.47 12.09 0.33
CA PRO A 309 -7.69 12.68 1.41
C PRO A 309 -6.23 12.18 1.45
N GLU A 310 -6.02 10.91 1.12
CA GLU A 310 -4.70 10.26 1.13
C GLU A 310 -3.79 10.87 0.06
N PHE A 311 -4.28 11.07 -1.16
CA PHE A 311 -3.51 11.73 -2.21
C PHE A 311 -3.22 13.19 -1.85
N ARG A 312 -4.21 13.92 -1.32
CA ARG A 312 -4.00 15.30 -0.84
C ARG A 312 -2.96 15.40 0.25
N ARG A 313 -2.83 14.38 1.10
CA ARG A 313 -1.77 14.30 2.11
C ARG A 313 -0.38 14.22 1.46
N ILE A 314 -0.24 13.45 0.37
CA ILE A 314 1.01 13.39 -0.41
C ILE A 314 1.33 14.76 -1.01
N VAL A 315 0.35 15.39 -1.67
CA VAL A 315 0.49 16.73 -2.25
C VAL A 315 0.88 17.76 -1.19
N ALA A 316 0.28 17.70 0.01
CA ALA A 316 0.63 18.59 1.11
C ALA A 316 2.06 18.38 1.61
N ALA A 317 2.54 17.13 1.67
CA ALA A 317 3.91 16.82 2.04
C ALA A 317 4.93 17.37 1.03
N VAL A 318 4.63 17.24 -0.25
CA VAL A 318 5.47 17.82 -1.33
C VAL A 318 5.46 19.35 -1.28
N ARG A 319 4.31 19.99 -1.05
CA ARG A 319 4.23 21.46 -0.89
C ARG A 319 5.06 21.96 0.29
N ALA A 320 5.07 21.23 1.38
CA ALA A 320 5.90 21.57 2.53
C ALA A 320 7.40 21.49 2.23
N LEU A 321 7.82 20.56 1.34
CA LEU A 321 9.21 20.42 0.89
C LEU A 321 9.60 21.49 -0.13
N PHE A 322 8.66 21.92 -0.99
CA PHE A 322 8.87 22.91 -2.05
C PHE A 322 7.85 24.06 -1.91
N PRO A 323 8.01 24.94 -0.92
CA PRO A 323 7.11 26.08 -0.76
C PRO A 323 7.17 27.02 -1.97
N ALA A 324 6.05 27.61 -2.32
CA ALA A 324 6.00 28.63 -3.37
C ALA A 324 6.88 29.83 -2.95
N PRO A 325 7.56 30.48 -3.91
CA PRO A 325 8.29 31.71 -3.61
C PRO A 325 7.34 32.79 -3.12
N ASP A 326 7.78 33.56 -2.11
CA ASP A 326 7.02 34.68 -1.55
C ASP A 326 6.51 35.62 -2.64
N GLY A 327 5.20 35.81 -2.78
CA GLY A 327 4.56 36.65 -3.78
C GLY A 327 3.73 35.91 -4.85
N ALA A 328 3.65 34.58 -4.82
CA ALA A 328 2.83 33.79 -5.72
C ALA A 328 1.49 33.36 -5.11
N GLU A 329 0.95 34.10 -4.14
CA GLU A 329 -0.44 33.95 -3.70
C GLU A 329 -1.34 34.63 -4.72
N GLY A 330 -1.72 33.90 -5.77
CA GLY A 330 -2.61 34.32 -6.81
C GLY A 330 -3.69 33.27 -7.07
N GLU A 331 -4.90 33.57 -6.64
CA GLU A 331 -6.18 33.00 -7.05
C GLU A 331 -6.45 31.52 -6.66
N GLU A 332 -6.85 31.31 -5.41
CA GLU A 332 -7.74 30.21 -5.06
C GLU A 332 -9.14 30.47 -5.67
N LEU A 333 -9.43 29.80 -6.79
CA LEU A 333 -10.79 29.59 -7.27
C LEU A 333 -11.34 28.35 -6.55
N PHE A 334 -12.36 28.57 -5.72
CA PHE A 334 -13.19 27.65 -4.94
C PHE A 334 -12.79 27.45 -3.47
N GLY A 335 -13.52 28.22 -2.64
CA GLY A 335 -13.60 28.02 -1.21
C GLY A 335 -14.35 26.73 -0.84
N THR A 336 -13.84 26.04 0.16
CA THR A 336 -14.64 25.22 1.08
C THR A 336 -14.14 25.43 2.50
N ASP A 337 -15.06 25.85 3.35
CA ASP A 337 -14.89 26.05 4.78
C ASP A 337 -14.41 24.81 5.54
N GLY A 338 -13.42 25.05 6.39
CA GLY A 338 -13.33 24.57 7.76
C GLY A 338 -13.22 23.08 8.04
N MET A 339 -11.98 22.56 8.11
CA MET A 339 -11.60 21.61 9.17
C MET A 339 -10.08 21.66 9.39
N ALA A 340 -9.68 22.08 10.61
CA ALA A 340 -8.29 22.13 11.03
C ALA A 340 -7.70 20.69 11.14
N ALA A 341 -6.68 20.40 10.35
CA ALA A 341 -5.88 19.19 10.50
C ALA A 341 -4.98 19.27 11.75
N PRO A 342 -4.73 18.15 12.45
CA PRO A 342 -3.82 18.14 13.58
C PRO A 342 -2.39 18.46 13.12
N ARG A 343 -1.79 19.46 13.76
CA ARG A 343 -0.40 19.88 13.51
C ARG A 343 0.54 18.76 13.99
N THR A 344 1.04 17.93 13.07
CA THR A 344 2.31 17.27 13.28
C THR A 344 3.40 18.33 13.22
N SER A 345 4.23 18.44 14.24
CA SER A 345 5.37 19.36 14.29
C SER A 345 6.39 18.99 13.21
N VAL A 346 6.25 19.58 12.04
CA VAL A 346 7.30 19.57 11.01
C VAL A 346 8.36 20.57 11.48
N VAL A 347 9.53 20.06 11.85
CA VAL A 347 10.70 20.89 12.11
C VAL A 347 11.04 21.64 10.82
N ARG A 348 10.92 22.96 10.81
CA ARG A 348 11.26 23.79 9.65
C ARG A 348 12.76 23.69 9.38
N ALA A 349 13.15 23.60 8.12
CA ALA A 349 14.55 23.58 7.68
C ALA A 349 15.37 24.78 8.15
N THR A 350 14.75 25.84 8.66
CA THR A 350 15.37 27.03 9.24
C THR A 350 15.93 26.83 10.64
N ASP A 351 15.56 25.75 11.35
CA ASP A 351 16.04 25.49 12.72
C ASP A 351 17.28 24.59 12.78
N LEU A 352 17.76 24.13 11.63
CA LEU A 352 19.00 23.35 11.50
C LEU A 352 20.17 24.30 11.23
N GLY A 353 20.68 24.90 12.26
CA GLY A 353 21.83 25.84 12.23
C GLY A 353 23.16 25.23 11.81
N ARG A 354 23.19 24.03 11.18
CA ARG A 354 24.40 23.39 10.71
C ARG A 354 24.12 22.47 9.53
N VAL A 355 24.82 22.68 8.42
CA VAL A 355 24.87 21.72 7.31
C VAL A 355 25.54 20.45 7.83
N PRO A 356 24.90 19.26 7.75
CA PRO A 356 25.53 18.01 8.16
C PRO A 356 26.82 17.78 7.35
N THR A 357 27.91 17.46 8.01
CA THR A 357 29.16 17.07 7.37
C THR A 357 29.19 15.59 7.06
N GLU A 358 30.09 15.16 6.18
CA GLU A 358 30.26 13.75 5.78
C GLU A 358 30.46 12.80 6.99
N ALA A 359 31.01 13.32 8.10
CA ALA A 359 31.19 12.60 9.36
C ALA A 359 29.86 12.28 10.09
N ASP A 360 28.80 13.01 9.85
CA ASP A 360 27.50 12.80 10.51
C ASP A 360 26.71 11.62 9.91
N PHE A 361 27.15 11.11 8.74
CA PHE A 361 26.50 10.02 8.00
C PHE A 361 27.26 8.68 8.00
N MET A 362 28.53 8.66 8.41
CA MET A 362 29.36 7.46 8.38
C MET A 362 28.97 6.32 9.35
N PRO A 363 28.37 6.54 10.53
CA PRO A 363 28.04 5.43 11.43
C PRO A 363 26.91 4.51 10.98
N SER A 364 26.04 4.94 10.06
CA SER A 364 24.86 4.17 9.68
C SER A 364 25.14 3.04 8.68
N VAL A 365 26.17 3.18 7.86
CA VAL A 365 26.54 2.16 6.85
C VAL A 365 27.25 0.98 7.51
N GLU A 366 28.11 1.23 8.51
CA GLU A 366 28.76 0.16 9.28
C GLU A 366 27.78 -0.57 10.20
N ARG A 367 26.79 0.11 10.80
CA ARG A 367 25.73 -0.55 11.56
C ARG A 367 24.81 -1.39 10.68
N ALA A 368 24.52 -0.98 9.45
CA ALA A 368 23.72 -1.79 8.51
C ALA A 368 24.45 -3.09 8.11
N ALA A 369 25.77 -3.07 7.97
CA ALA A 369 26.58 -4.26 7.71
C ALA A 369 26.58 -5.22 8.92
N LEU A 370 26.74 -4.71 10.14
CA LEU A 370 26.66 -5.48 11.39
C LEU A 370 25.27 -6.12 11.60
N TYR A 371 24.19 -5.40 11.26
CA TYR A 371 22.81 -5.94 11.34
C TYR A 371 22.54 -7.03 10.30
N HIS A 372 23.19 -6.99 9.13
CA HIS A 372 23.11 -8.07 8.14
C HIS A 372 23.86 -9.31 8.59
N GLU A 373 25.01 -9.15 9.27
CA GLU A 373 25.76 -10.27 9.85
C GLU A 373 25.03 -10.87 11.07
N GLU A 374 24.44 -10.05 11.95
CA GLU A 374 23.63 -10.55 13.07
C GLU A 374 22.34 -11.23 12.60
N SER A 375 21.66 -10.68 11.59
CA SER A 375 20.46 -11.30 11.02
C SER A 375 20.76 -12.61 10.31
N ALA A 376 21.89 -12.70 9.62
CA ALA A 376 22.38 -13.94 9.01
C ALA A 376 22.83 -14.96 10.08
N ALA A 377 23.44 -14.52 11.16
CA ALA A 377 23.86 -15.36 12.29
C ALA A 377 22.67 -15.89 13.08
N VAL A 378 21.60 -15.10 13.25
CA VAL A 378 20.34 -15.53 13.87
C VAL A 378 19.61 -16.55 12.98
N ALA A 379 19.58 -16.33 11.66
CA ALA A 379 19.01 -17.28 10.72
C ALA A 379 19.80 -18.61 10.67
N ALA A 380 21.13 -18.53 10.72
CA ALA A 380 21.99 -19.72 10.78
C ALA A 380 21.87 -20.50 12.10
N ARG A 381 21.67 -19.81 13.23
CA ARG A 381 21.38 -20.45 14.51
C ARG A 381 20.03 -21.15 14.55
N SER A 382 19.00 -20.53 13.94
CA SER A 382 17.67 -21.16 13.82
C SER A 382 17.69 -22.44 13.02
N VAL A 383 18.47 -22.50 11.91
CA VAL A 383 18.64 -23.72 11.10
C VAL A 383 19.46 -24.77 11.85
N ALA A 384 20.48 -24.39 12.64
CA ALA A 384 21.30 -25.32 13.41
C ALA A 384 20.57 -25.91 14.62
N GLU A 385 19.60 -25.16 15.22
CA GLU A 385 18.75 -25.67 16.29
C GLU A 385 17.67 -26.63 15.79
N GLU A 386 17.22 -26.48 14.51
CA GLU A 386 16.27 -27.41 13.90
C GLU A 386 16.94 -28.77 13.52
N GLU A 387 18.24 -28.81 13.25
CA GLU A 387 19.00 -30.03 12.98
C GLU A 387 19.47 -30.78 14.26
N ALA A 388 19.36 -30.16 15.43
CA ALA A 388 19.87 -30.72 16.70
C ALA A 388 18.84 -31.47 17.56
N PHE A 389 17.59 -31.65 17.12
CA PHE A 389 16.60 -32.44 17.84
C PHE A 389 16.69 -33.91 17.40
N PRO A 390 17.15 -34.83 18.26
CA PRO A 390 17.09 -36.26 17.97
C PRO A 390 15.64 -36.74 18.02
N LEU A 391 15.22 -37.42 16.99
CA LEU A 391 13.98 -38.22 16.94
C LEU A 391 13.97 -39.21 18.11
N ALA A 392 13.18 -38.91 19.15
CA ALA A 392 12.89 -39.88 20.20
C ALA A 392 11.97 -40.95 19.61
N GLU A 393 12.44 -42.20 19.56
CA GLU A 393 11.65 -43.36 19.19
C GLU A 393 10.44 -43.49 20.15
N ALA A 394 9.27 -43.53 19.56
CA ALA A 394 8.03 -43.83 20.32
C ALA A 394 7.97 -45.31 20.62
N PRO A 395 7.66 -45.73 21.88
CA PRO A 395 7.46 -47.16 22.20
C PRO A 395 6.16 -47.65 21.55
N GLY A 396 6.24 -48.77 20.87
CA GLY A 396 5.13 -49.46 20.21
C GLY A 396 4.00 -49.79 21.22
N VAL A 397 2.79 -49.43 20.84
CA VAL A 397 1.57 -49.92 21.49
C VAL A 397 0.78 -50.73 20.49
N ALA A 398 0.41 -51.93 20.89
CA ALA A 398 -0.30 -52.95 20.14
C ALA A 398 -1.70 -52.44 19.68
N LEU A 399 -2.06 -52.83 18.47
CA LEU A 399 -3.40 -52.71 17.89
C LEU A 399 -4.37 -53.61 18.71
N ASP A 400 -5.39 -53.02 19.26
CA ASP A 400 -6.59 -53.74 19.69
C ASP A 400 -7.82 -53.18 18.99
N ASP A 401 -8.52 -54.09 18.29
CA ASP A 401 -9.73 -53.84 17.51
C ASP A 401 -10.92 -53.57 18.42
N ALA A 402 -11.44 -52.33 18.46
CA ALA A 402 -12.80 -52.08 18.95
C ALA A 402 -13.42 -50.87 18.23
N ARG A 403 -14.44 -51.16 17.43
CA ARG A 403 -15.32 -50.11 16.85
C ARG A 403 -16.17 -49.49 17.98
N PRO A 404 -16.30 -48.17 18.01
CA PRO A 404 -17.43 -47.55 18.74
C PRO A 404 -18.50 -47.02 17.80
N SER A 405 -19.74 -47.20 18.24
CA SER A 405 -20.98 -46.66 17.71
C SER A 405 -21.07 -45.12 17.82
N PRO A 406 -21.93 -44.46 17.02
CA PRO A 406 -21.97 -42.99 16.99
C PRO A 406 -22.80 -42.44 18.17
N VAL A 407 -22.13 -41.73 19.05
CA VAL A 407 -22.77 -40.85 20.04
C VAL A 407 -22.59 -39.41 19.60
N GLY A 408 -23.70 -38.66 19.51
CA GLY A 408 -23.73 -37.27 19.14
C GLY A 408 -22.87 -36.40 20.07
N SER A 409 -21.97 -35.66 19.49
CA SER A 409 -21.20 -34.64 20.17
C SER A 409 -21.63 -33.27 19.65
N SER A 410 -22.35 -32.56 20.52
CA SER A 410 -22.44 -31.11 20.47
C SER A 410 -21.04 -30.53 20.69
N ALA A 411 -20.38 -30.15 19.63
CA ALA A 411 -19.16 -29.36 19.73
C ALA A 411 -19.54 -27.99 20.29
N SER A 412 -19.29 -27.78 21.59
CA SER A 412 -19.28 -26.45 22.16
C SER A 412 -18.20 -25.64 21.46
N LEU A 413 -18.61 -24.61 20.72
CA LEU A 413 -17.76 -23.56 20.24
C LEU A 413 -17.06 -22.94 21.46
N ILE A 414 -15.75 -23.09 21.55
CA ILE A 414 -14.93 -22.34 22.51
C ILE A 414 -15.01 -20.90 22.03
N GLU A 415 -15.76 -20.08 22.74
CA GLU A 415 -15.77 -18.63 22.53
C GLU A 415 -14.33 -18.09 22.69
N PRO A 416 -13.86 -17.20 21.80
CA PRO A 416 -12.58 -16.55 21.99
C PRO A 416 -12.63 -15.76 23.31
N GLY A 417 -11.67 -16.01 24.19
CA GLY A 417 -11.64 -15.38 25.50
C GLY A 417 -11.73 -13.86 25.40
N GLU A 418 -12.58 -13.26 26.20
CA GLU A 418 -13.01 -11.84 26.22
C GLU A 418 -11.90 -10.78 26.31
N ASP A 419 -10.63 -11.19 26.36
CA ASP A 419 -9.49 -10.32 26.65
C ASP A 419 -8.73 -9.75 25.44
N TRP A 420 -9.12 -10.09 24.17
CA TRP A 420 -8.35 -9.66 22.99
C TRP A 420 -8.98 -8.49 22.22
N ASP A 421 -10.18 -8.00 22.58
CA ASP A 421 -10.93 -6.96 21.82
C ASP A 421 -10.85 -7.17 20.29
N THR A 422 -11.03 -8.42 19.87
CA THR A 422 -10.96 -8.82 18.45
C THR A 422 -12.33 -9.24 17.93
N GLU A 423 -13.40 -8.89 18.63
CA GLU A 423 -14.74 -9.08 18.08
C GLU A 423 -14.92 -8.12 16.89
N VAL A 424 -15.17 -8.72 15.75
CA VAL A 424 -15.61 -8.03 14.55
C VAL A 424 -17.13 -8.09 14.57
N ASP A 425 -17.77 -7.02 15.06
CA ASP A 425 -19.22 -6.82 14.98
C ASP A 425 -19.74 -6.78 13.53
#